data_40c2226d47c5c2a4126c185654dc8841
#
_entry.id   40c2226d47c5c2a4126c185654dc8841
#
_cell.length_a   1.000
_cell.length_b   1.000
_cell.length_c   1.000
_cell.angle_alpha   90.00
_cell.angle_beta   90.00
_cell.angle_gamma   90.00
#
_symmetry.space_group_name_H-M   'P 1'
#
loop_
_entity.id
_entity.type
_entity.pdbx_description
1 polymer ?
#
loop_
_entity_poly.entity_id
_entity_poly.type
_entity_poly.pdbx_seq_one_letter_code
_entity_poly.pdbx_strand_id
1 'polypeptide(L)'
;QTINTLRDTDFKPFKAGSRAKADAVMVSHLMLSNVTDEKEPSSLSSRVVSDILRDELEYKGVIMTDAMNMKAITDNYSSGEAAVKAIQAGVDLIVMPDNYKEAYKAIKEGTKKWQDQRIKNR
;
A
#
# COMPACT_ATOMS: atom_id res chain seq x y z
N GLN A 1 8.61 -16.84 -5.88
CA GLN A 1 8.27 -17.32 -4.54
C GLN A 1 6.76 -17.42 -4.39
N THR A 2 6.27 -18.47 -3.76
CA THR A 2 4.86 -18.63 -3.42
C THR A 2 4.54 -17.90 -2.12
N ILE A 3 3.24 -17.67 -1.87
CA ILE A 3 2.79 -17.07 -0.61
C ILE A 3 3.21 -17.91 0.59
N ASN A 4 3.18 -19.24 0.47
CA ASN A 4 3.59 -20.13 1.57
C ASN A 4 5.09 -20.02 1.87
N THR A 5 5.93 -19.90 0.85
CA THR A 5 7.37 -19.66 1.02
C THR A 5 7.62 -18.34 1.75
N LEU A 6 6.89 -17.29 1.39
CA LEU A 6 6.99 -15.99 2.06
C LEU A 6 6.55 -16.07 3.52
N ARG A 7 5.47 -16.81 3.81
CA ARG A 7 5.01 -17.03 5.20
C ARG A 7 6.04 -17.75 6.05
N ASP A 8 6.74 -18.70 5.46
CA ASP A 8 7.73 -19.52 6.17
C ASP A 8 9.06 -18.80 6.41
N THR A 9 9.35 -17.77 5.63
CA THR A 9 10.64 -17.07 5.68
C THR A 9 10.48 -15.55 5.86
N ASP A 10 10.10 -14.85 4.80
CA ASP A 10 10.19 -13.40 4.72
C ASP A 10 9.19 -12.67 5.64
N PHE A 11 8.03 -13.27 5.90
CA PHE A 11 7.01 -12.66 6.75
C PHE A 11 7.31 -12.79 8.25
N LYS A 12 8.17 -13.71 8.65
CA LYS A 12 8.48 -13.94 10.07
C LYS A 12 9.01 -12.71 10.80
N PRO A 13 10.00 -11.96 10.25
CA PRO A 13 10.47 -10.75 10.93
C PRO A 13 9.39 -9.65 10.98
N PHE A 14 8.53 -9.54 9.97
CA PHE A 14 7.42 -8.59 9.99
C PHE A 14 6.36 -8.97 11.02
N LYS A 15 6.07 -10.24 11.17
CA LYS A 15 5.17 -10.73 12.22
C LYS A 15 5.73 -10.44 13.61
N ALA A 16 7.03 -10.65 13.81
CA ALA A 16 7.69 -10.33 15.06
C ALA A 16 7.66 -8.82 15.35
N GLY A 17 7.91 -7.98 14.32
CA GLY A 17 7.81 -6.52 14.43
C GLY A 17 6.40 -6.05 14.77
N SER A 18 5.39 -6.68 14.17
CA SER A 18 3.98 -6.40 14.49
C SER A 18 3.64 -6.73 15.94
N ARG A 19 4.06 -7.88 16.42
CA ARG A 19 3.88 -8.29 17.83
C ARG A 19 4.62 -7.39 18.80
N ALA A 20 5.79 -6.89 18.42
CA ALA A 20 6.58 -5.93 19.18
C ALA A 20 6.03 -4.49 19.12
N LYS A 21 4.94 -4.28 18.40
CA LYS A 21 4.25 -2.98 18.23
C LYS A 21 5.16 -1.92 17.60
N ALA A 22 5.85 -2.26 16.50
CA ALA A 22 6.58 -1.28 15.71
C ALA A 22 5.65 -0.13 15.29
N ASP A 23 6.13 1.10 15.41
CA ASP A 23 5.30 2.29 15.20
C ASP A 23 4.93 2.49 13.73
N ALA A 24 5.82 2.14 12.81
CA ALA A 24 5.59 2.27 11.38
C ALA A 24 6.25 1.14 10.60
N VAL A 25 5.66 0.80 9.45
CA VAL A 25 6.20 -0.17 8.49
C VAL A 25 6.20 0.49 7.11
N MET A 26 7.33 0.40 6.41
CA MET A 26 7.45 0.87 5.03
C MET A 26 7.23 -0.31 4.08
N VAL A 27 6.33 -0.13 3.11
CA VAL A 27 6.06 -1.10 2.05
C VAL A 27 6.82 -0.67 0.81
N SER A 28 7.68 -1.56 0.30
CA SER A 28 8.48 -1.32 -0.89
C SER A 28 7.68 -1.51 -2.18
N HIS A 29 8.30 -1.17 -3.31
CA HIS A 29 7.67 -1.28 -4.65
C HIS A 29 8.04 -2.59 -5.34
N LEU A 30 7.89 -3.72 -4.65
CA LEU A 30 8.20 -5.04 -5.20
C LEU A 30 7.03 -5.59 -6.02
N MET A 31 7.37 -6.28 -7.09
CA MET A 31 6.40 -7.01 -7.90
C MET A 31 6.31 -8.46 -7.41
N LEU A 32 5.20 -8.79 -6.77
CA LEU A 32 4.96 -10.12 -6.18
C LEU A 32 3.92 -10.89 -7.01
N SER A 33 4.23 -11.17 -8.25
CA SER A 33 3.30 -11.75 -9.23
C SER A 33 2.69 -13.10 -8.82
N ASN A 34 3.37 -13.85 -7.93
CA ASN A 34 2.85 -15.12 -7.40
C ASN A 34 1.98 -14.93 -6.14
N VAL A 35 1.86 -13.72 -5.64
CA VAL A 35 1.08 -13.37 -4.45
C VAL A 35 -0.15 -12.57 -4.84
N THR A 36 -0.01 -11.73 -5.84
CA THR A 36 -1.08 -10.90 -6.38
C THR A 36 -1.41 -11.34 -7.79
N ASP A 37 -2.68 -11.36 -8.16
CA ASP A 37 -3.12 -11.64 -9.53
C ASP A 37 -2.82 -10.48 -10.48
N GLU A 38 -2.51 -9.32 -9.91
CA GLU A 38 -2.23 -8.10 -10.64
C GLU A 38 -0.74 -7.79 -10.62
N LYS A 39 -0.25 -7.28 -11.73
CA LYS A 39 1.13 -6.81 -11.83
C LYS A 39 1.28 -5.42 -11.22
N GLU A 40 0.95 -5.31 -9.94
CA GLU A 40 1.05 -4.06 -9.20
C GLU A 40 2.23 -4.10 -8.22
N PRO A 41 2.92 -2.97 -8.01
CA PRO A 41 3.87 -2.89 -6.90
C PRO A 41 3.18 -3.16 -5.57
N SER A 42 3.87 -3.82 -4.64
CA SER A 42 3.31 -4.19 -3.34
C SER A 42 2.73 -3.00 -2.56
N SER A 43 3.33 -1.82 -2.69
CA SER A 43 2.85 -0.58 -2.06
C SER A 43 1.50 -0.09 -2.59
N LEU A 44 1.08 -0.56 -3.77
CA LEU A 44 -0.20 -0.19 -4.40
C LEU A 44 -1.21 -1.35 -4.38
N SER A 45 -0.87 -2.46 -3.78
CA SER A 45 -1.68 -3.68 -3.77
C SER A 45 -2.47 -3.82 -2.48
N SER A 46 -3.79 -3.85 -2.56
CA SER A 46 -4.65 -4.11 -1.41
C SER A 46 -4.43 -5.53 -0.85
N ARG A 47 -4.06 -6.49 -1.71
CA ARG A 47 -3.70 -7.84 -1.28
C ARG A 47 -2.51 -7.82 -0.32
N VAL A 48 -1.47 -7.05 -0.63
CA VAL A 48 -0.27 -6.96 0.21
C VAL A 48 -0.51 -6.09 1.43
N VAL A 49 -1.04 -4.89 1.26
CA VAL A 49 -1.17 -3.91 2.34
C VAL A 49 -2.30 -4.27 3.31
N SER A 50 -3.49 -4.56 2.79
CA SER A 50 -4.65 -4.83 3.63
C SER A 50 -4.74 -6.30 4.04
N ASP A 51 -4.76 -7.23 3.09
CA ASP A 51 -5.00 -8.63 3.40
C ASP A 51 -3.83 -9.28 4.13
N ILE A 52 -2.60 -9.03 3.70
CA ILE A 52 -1.41 -9.65 4.32
C ILE A 52 -0.94 -8.84 5.53
N LEU A 53 -0.57 -7.58 5.34
CA LEU A 53 0.05 -6.80 6.41
C LEU A 53 -0.94 -6.46 7.53
N ARG A 54 -2.11 -5.90 7.20
CA ARG A 54 -3.12 -5.55 8.21
C ARG A 54 -3.77 -6.78 8.83
N ASP A 55 -4.32 -7.67 8.00
CA ASP A 55 -5.17 -8.76 8.48
C ASP A 55 -4.36 -9.97 8.91
N GLU A 56 -3.52 -10.54 8.02
CA GLU A 56 -2.78 -11.77 8.32
C GLU A 56 -1.68 -11.56 9.37
N LEU A 57 -0.87 -10.51 9.21
CA LEU A 57 0.20 -10.17 10.14
C LEU A 57 -0.26 -9.32 11.33
N GLU A 58 -1.53 -8.92 11.33
CA GLU A 58 -2.19 -8.16 12.41
C GLU A 58 -1.47 -6.87 12.77
N TYR A 59 -0.84 -6.21 11.77
CA TYR A 59 -0.14 -4.98 12.01
C TYR A 59 -1.11 -3.80 12.23
N LYS A 60 -0.96 -3.09 13.34
CA LYS A 60 -1.87 -2.00 13.76
C LYS A 60 -1.25 -0.61 13.73
N GLY A 61 0.03 -0.52 13.39
CA GLY A 61 0.74 0.76 13.32
C GLY A 61 0.53 1.49 11.98
N VAL A 62 1.33 2.51 11.75
CA VAL A 62 1.30 3.30 10.52
C VAL A 62 1.95 2.51 9.37
N ILE A 63 1.25 2.44 8.25
CA ILE A 63 1.79 1.87 7.01
C ILE A 63 2.15 3.01 6.06
N MET A 64 3.41 3.07 5.65
CA MET A 64 3.91 4.07 4.70
C MET A 64 4.45 3.40 3.44
N THR A 65 4.46 4.14 2.34
CA THR A 65 5.11 3.69 1.10
C THR A 65 6.61 3.98 1.15
N ASP A 66 7.39 3.26 0.35
CA ASP A 66 8.70 3.72 -0.06
C ASP A 66 8.55 4.97 -0.96
N ALA A 67 9.64 5.63 -1.29
CA ALA A 67 9.62 6.87 -2.06
C ALA A 67 8.87 6.71 -3.38
N MET A 68 7.80 7.47 -3.56
CA MET A 68 6.92 7.36 -4.74
C MET A 68 7.50 8.00 -6.00
N ASN A 69 8.65 8.69 -5.89
CA ASN A 69 9.38 9.21 -7.05
C ASN A 69 10.33 8.17 -7.68
N MET A 70 10.37 6.95 -7.17
CA MET A 70 11.17 5.86 -7.76
C MET A 70 10.56 5.39 -9.09
N LYS A 71 11.41 4.94 -10.00
CA LYS A 71 11.00 4.49 -11.34
C LYS A 71 9.96 3.37 -11.33
N ALA A 72 10.01 2.48 -10.34
CA ALA A 72 9.02 1.42 -10.19
C ALA A 72 7.57 1.98 -10.13
N ILE A 73 7.43 3.22 -9.73
CA ILE A 73 6.14 3.93 -9.69
C ILE A 73 5.99 4.85 -10.91
N THR A 74 6.95 5.76 -11.12
CA THR A 74 6.81 6.84 -12.12
C THR A 74 6.78 6.35 -13.56
N ASP A 75 7.34 5.18 -13.86
CA ASP A 75 7.31 4.62 -15.21
C ASP A 75 5.91 4.16 -15.64
N ASN A 76 5.03 3.84 -14.70
CA ASN A 76 3.71 3.26 -14.99
C ASN A 76 2.53 4.04 -14.42
N TYR A 77 2.76 4.97 -13.49
CA TYR A 77 1.71 5.71 -12.81
C TYR A 77 2.05 7.19 -12.72
N SER A 78 1.04 8.03 -12.91
CA SER A 78 1.14 9.44 -12.51
C SER A 78 1.17 9.55 -10.99
N SER A 79 1.62 10.69 -10.45
CA SER A 79 1.64 10.92 -9.00
C SER A 79 0.23 10.83 -8.40
N GLY A 80 -0.78 11.30 -9.11
CA GLY A 80 -2.16 11.23 -8.65
C GLY A 80 -2.71 9.81 -8.61
N GLU A 81 -2.50 9.04 -9.69
CA GLU A 81 -2.93 7.64 -9.77
C GLU A 81 -2.26 6.78 -8.70
N ALA A 82 -0.94 6.93 -8.55
CA ALA A 82 -0.18 6.17 -7.56
C ALA A 82 -0.63 6.48 -6.13
N ALA A 83 -0.85 7.76 -5.82
CA ALA A 83 -1.31 8.19 -4.50
C ALA A 83 -2.69 7.62 -4.16
N VAL A 84 -3.65 7.70 -5.09
CA VAL A 84 -4.99 7.14 -4.89
C VAL A 84 -4.93 5.63 -4.72
N LYS A 85 -4.17 4.92 -5.56
CA LYS A 85 -4.01 3.45 -5.44
C LYS A 85 -3.40 3.05 -4.10
N ALA A 86 -2.40 3.76 -3.61
CA ALA A 86 -1.78 3.48 -2.32
C ALA A 86 -2.80 3.63 -1.17
N ILE A 87 -3.58 4.69 -1.17
CA ILE A 87 -4.62 4.91 -0.15
C ILE A 87 -5.71 3.83 -0.24
N GLN A 88 -6.14 3.48 -1.46
CA GLN A 88 -7.11 2.39 -1.65
C GLN A 88 -6.58 1.04 -1.19
N ALA A 89 -5.28 0.81 -1.34
CA ALA A 89 -4.63 -0.40 -0.85
C ALA A 89 -4.59 -0.48 0.69
N GLY A 90 -4.70 0.65 1.39
CA GLY A 90 -4.70 0.71 2.84
C GLY A 90 -3.49 1.42 3.47
N VAL A 91 -2.68 2.11 2.66
CA VAL A 91 -1.54 2.89 3.13
C VAL A 91 -2.01 4.15 3.85
N ASP A 92 -1.34 4.50 4.95
CA ASP A 92 -1.65 5.68 5.75
C ASP A 92 -0.82 6.91 5.36
N LEU A 93 0.42 6.70 4.92
CA LEU A 93 1.37 7.77 4.64
C LEU A 93 2.07 7.53 3.30
N ILE A 94 1.97 8.51 2.41
CA ILE A 94 2.61 8.48 1.10
C ILE A 94 3.89 9.30 1.15
N VAL A 95 5.01 8.66 0.83
CA VAL A 95 6.34 9.25 0.94
C VAL A 95 6.83 9.74 -0.43
N MET A 96 7.25 10.98 -0.49
CA MET A 96 7.94 11.59 -1.65
C MET A 96 7.26 11.33 -3.01
N PRO A 97 6.00 11.70 -3.22
CA PRO A 97 5.44 11.65 -4.56
C PRO A 97 6.22 12.59 -5.49
N ASP A 98 6.35 12.21 -6.76
CA ASP A 98 7.09 13.01 -7.74
C ASP A 98 6.48 14.41 -7.90
N ASN A 99 5.15 14.48 -7.94
CA ASN A 99 4.39 15.74 -7.93
C ASN A 99 3.40 15.71 -6.76
N TYR A 100 3.79 16.32 -5.62
CA TYR A 100 2.98 16.27 -4.40
C TYR A 100 1.65 17.03 -4.51
N LYS A 101 1.60 18.08 -5.30
CA LYS A 101 0.35 18.86 -5.50
C LYS A 101 -0.68 18.04 -6.26
N GLU A 102 -0.25 17.35 -7.31
CA GLU A 102 -1.11 16.42 -8.07
C GLU A 102 -1.59 15.27 -7.18
N ALA A 103 -0.69 14.67 -6.40
CA ALA A 103 -1.02 13.59 -5.47
C ALA A 103 -2.04 14.04 -4.43
N TYR A 104 -1.84 15.18 -3.81
CA TYR A 104 -2.75 15.76 -2.82
C TYR A 104 -4.14 16.00 -3.41
N LYS A 105 -4.19 16.62 -4.58
CA LYS A 105 -5.46 16.92 -5.27
C LYS A 105 -6.21 15.63 -5.62
N ALA A 106 -5.51 14.62 -6.14
CA ALA A 106 -6.10 13.35 -6.51
C ALA A 106 -6.68 12.61 -5.31
N ILE A 107 -5.97 12.60 -4.18
CA ILE A 107 -6.45 11.98 -2.93
C ILE A 107 -7.69 12.71 -2.43
N LYS A 108 -7.67 14.04 -2.43
CA LYS A 108 -8.80 14.85 -1.98
C LYS A 108 -10.06 14.57 -2.81
N GLU A 109 -9.93 14.52 -4.12
CA GLU A 109 -11.05 14.20 -5.03
C GLU A 109 -11.51 12.74 -4.88
N GLY A 110 -10.57 11.80 -4.77
CA GLY A 110 -10.87 10.38 -4.56
C GLY A 110 -11.60 10.13 -3.25
N THR A 111 -11.15 10.72 -2.15
CA THR A 111 -11.77 10.61 -0.83
C THR A 111 -13.21 11.11 -0.85
N LYS A 112 -13.47 12.22 -1.51
CA LYS A 112 -14.83 12.77 -1.66
C LYS A 112 -15.75 11.78 -2.38
N LYS A 113 -15.30 11.19 -3.48
CA LYS A 113 -16.06 10.18 -4.23
C LYS A 113 -16.41 8.96 -3.37
N TRP A 114 -15.47 8.49 -2.55
CA TRP A 114 -15.72 7.35 -1.65
C TRP A 114 -16.74 7.68 -0.57
N GLN A 115 -16.68 8.86 0.00
CA GLN A 115 -17.68 9.32 0.96
C GLN A 115 -19.07 9.37 0.34
N ASP A 116 -19.19 9.91 -0.87
CA ASP A 116 -20.44 9.98 -1.59
C ASP A 116 -21.01 8.58 -1.88
N GLN A 117 -20.17 7.63 -2.29
CA GLN A 117 -20.59 6.25 -2.51
C GLN A 117 -21.05 5.57 -1.22
N ARG A 118 -20.36 5.81 -0.11
CA ARG A 118 -20.76 5.26 1.20
C ARG A 118 -22.12 5.78 1.63
N ILE A 119 -22.42 7.03 1.36
CA ILE A 119 -23.73 7.64 1.66
C ILE A 119 -24.81 7.01 0.78
N LYS A 120 -24.53 6.81 -0.52
CA LYS A 120 -25.49 6.20 -1.46
C LYS A 120 -25.81 4.73 -1.16
N ASN A 121 -24.86 4.00 -0.57
CA ASN A 121 -25.01 2.57 -0.26
C ASN A 121 -25.55 2.31 1.14
N ARG A 122 -25.95 3.33 1.86
CA ARG A 122 -26.66 3.21 3.14
C ARG A 122 -28.18 3.11 2.87
#